data_514970bb9f3cbe4ff95ee3406bdb769b
#
_entry.id   514970bb9f3cbe4ff95ee3406bdb769b
#
_cell.length_a   1.000
_cell.length_b   1.000
_cell.length_c   1.000
_cell.angle_alpha   90.00
_cell.angle_beta   90.00
_cell.angle_gamma   90.00
#
_symmetry.space_group_name_H-M   'P 1'
#
loop_
_entity.id
_entity.type
_entity.pdbx_description
1 polymer ?
#
loop_
_entity_poly.entity_id
_entity_poly.type
_entity_poly.pdbx_seq_one_letter_code
_entity_poly.pdbx_strand_id
1 'polypeptide(L)'
;MNIKTAKFVVSNQNVKDCPKENIPEYAFIGRSNVGKSSLINMLANNKKLAKTSSKPGKTRLINHFKIDSSWFLVDLPGYGYAKASKTEKKQFQKLITDYFIYRKQLINAFILVDVRHEAQKIDIEFMRWLTTNDISFSIIFTKIDKLKQSGNPNEGVEFKVEEYKKVLLENWEFLPKIFLTSSVKHIGKENIMGYINTLNQSISQNKF
;
A
#
# COMPACT_ATOMS: atom_id res chain seq x y z
N MET A 1 13.50 11.44 -5.33
CA MET A 1 12.43 12.44 -5.46
C MET A 1 12.11 13.01 -4.08
N ASN A 2 12.26 14.32 -3.88
CA ASN A 2 11.84 14.98 -2.65
C ASN A 2 10.46 15.60 -2.87
N ILE A 3 9.46 15.16 -2.09
CA ILE A 3 8.12 15.75 -2.11
C ILE A 3 8.20 17.18 -1.56
N LYS A 4 7.74 18.15 -2.35
CA LYS A 4 7.65 19.57 -1.94
C LYS A 4 6.31 19.87 -1.29
N THR A 5 5.23 19.28 -1.80
CA THR A 5 3.88 19.48 -1.29
C THR A 5 3.09 18.19 -1.23
N ALA A 6 2.37 17.99 -0.14
CA ALA A 6 1.41 16.90 0.03
C ALA A 6 0.13 17.46 0.66
N LYS A 7 -0.97 17.43 -0.07
CA LYS A 7 -2.25 18.03 0.37
C LYS A 7 -3.36 16.98 0.36
N PHE A 8 -4.11 16.90 1.44
CA PHE A 8 -5.38 16.15 1.45
C PHE A 8 -6.36 16.80 0.48
N VAL A 9 -7.01 16.01 -0.34
CA VAL A 9 -7.99 16.47 -1.33
C VAL A 9 -9.40 16.11 -0.91
N VAL A 10 -9.66 14.81 -0.74
CA VAL A 10 -11.01 14.31 -0.48
C VAL A 10 -11.00 12.92 0.16
N SER A 11 -12.06 12.61 0.90
CA SER A 11 -12.40 11.26 1.39
C SER A 11 -13.72 10.82 0.82
N ASN A 12 -13.77 9.67 0.14
CA ASN A 12 -14.96 9.19 -0.57
C ASN A 12 -15.38 7.80 -0.12
N GLN A 13 -16.70 7.57 -0.13
CA GLN A 13 -17.31 6.25 0.04
C GLN A 13 -17.66 5.58 -1.30
N ASN A 14 -17.50 6.30 -2.40
CA ASN A 14 -17.85 5.83 -3.73
C ASN A 14 -16.73 6.23 -4.72
N VAL A 15 -16.38 5.31 -5.59
CA VAL A 15 -15.34 5.53 -6.62
C VAL A 15 -15.74 6.63 -7.62
N LYS A 16 -17.03 6.81 -7.89
CA LYS A 16 -17.54 7.86 -8.77
C LYS A 16 -17.23 9.27 -8.30
N ASP A 17 -17.05 9.44 -6.99
CA ASP A 17 -16.78 10.73 -6.35
C ASP A 17 -15.27 11.01 -6.20
N CYS A 18 -14.41 10.08 -6.64
CA CYS A 18 -12.97 10.27 -6.65
C CYS A 18 -12.55 11.38 -7.63
N PRO A 19 -11.37 12.01 -7.44
CA PRO A 19 -10.90 13.08 -8.30
C PRO A 19 -10.93 12.69 -9.78
N LYS A 20 -11.38 13.60 -10.64
CA LYS A 20 -11.51 13.36 -12.10
C LYS A 20 -10.23 13.70 -12.87
N GLU A 21 -9.24 14.21 -12.20
CA GLU A 21 -7.96 14.57 -12.80
C GLU A 21 -7.28 13.35 -13.41
N ASN A 22 -6.76 13.50 -14.62
CA ASN A 22 -6.06 12.42 -15.32
C ASN A 22 -4.56 12.44 -14.99
N ILE A 23 -4.25 12.20 -13.72
CA ILE A 23 -2.89 12.06 -13.19
C ILE A 23 -2.71 10.70 -12.52
N PRO A 24 -1.47 10.15 -12.46
CA PRO A 24 -1.21 8.84 -11.89
C PRO A 24 -1.69 8.70 -10.45
N GLU A 25 -2.19 7.52 -10.10
CA GLU A 25 -2.55 7.15 -8.73
C GLU A 25 -1.75 5.94 -8.25
N TYR A 26 -1.31 6.02 -7.01
CA TYR A 26 -0.63 4.94 -6.30
C TYR A 26 -1.42 4.60 -5.04
N ALA A 27 -2.03 3.42 -5.03
CA ALA A 27 -2.89 2.98 -3.94
C ALA A 27 -2.09 2.26 -2.86
N PHE A 28 -2.33 2.61 -1.60
CA PHE A 28 -1.75 1.96 -0.43
C PHE A 28 -2.84 1.20 0.31
N ILE A 29 -2.66 -0.10 0.47
CA ILE A 29 -3.62 -0.98 1.11
C ILE A 29 -2.91 -2.05 1.94
N GLY A 30 -3.58 -2.62 2.91
CA GLY A 30 -3.04 -3.67 3.76
C GLY A 30 -3.97 -3.96 4.92
N ARG A 31 -3.59 -4.88 5.79
CA ARG A 31 -4.39 -5.24 6.96
C ARG A 31 -4.44 -4.10 7.99
N SER A 32 -5.44 -4.15 8.86
CA SER A 32 -5.53 -3.20 9.98
C SER A 32 -4.26 -3.21 10.82
N ASN A 33 -3.80 -2.02 11.24
CA ASN A 33 -2.61 -1.84 12.08
C ASN A 33 -1.28 -2.29 11.44
N VAL A 34 -1.23 -2.50 10.14
CA VAL A 34 0.00 -2.82 9.40
C VAL A 34 1.02 -1.66 9.39
N GLY A 35 0.58 -0.44 9.70
CA GLY A 35 1.44 0.76 9.69
C GLY A 35 1.20 1.68 8.49
N LYS A 36 0.10 1.50 7.74
CA LYS A 36 -0.21 2.23 6.50
C LYS A 36 -0.19 3.76 6.68
N SER A 37 -0.95 4.32 7.61
CA SER A 37 -0.97 5.78 7.84
C SER A 37 0.38 6.33 8.29
N SER A 38 1.15 5.57 9.07
CA SER A 38 2.51 5.97 9.47
C SER A 38 3.46 6.00 8.28
N LEU A 39 3.37 5.02 7.39
CA LEU A 39 4.14 4.97 6.14
C LEU A 39 3.78 6.16 5.23
N ILE A 40 2.50 6.41 5.01
CA ILE A 40 2.00 7.54 4.22
C ILE A 40 2.55 8.86 4.75
N ASN A 41 2.49 9.07 6.06
CA ASN A 41 3.02 10.27 6.70
C ASN A 41 4.53 10.39 6.52
N MET A 42 5.27 9.29 6.60
CA MET A 42 6.71 9.25 6.35
C MET A 42 7.03 9.60 4.90
N LEU A 43 6.34 8.98 3.94
CA LEU A 43 6.54 9.26 2.50
C LEU A 43 6.28 10.74 2.20
N ALA A 44 5.19 11.28 2.71
CA ALA A 44 4.75 12.66 2.49
C ALA A 44 5.54 13.72 3.28
N ASN A 45 6.48 13.35 4.14
CA ASN A 45 7.13 14.27 5.09
C ASN A 45 6.13 15.10 5.94
N ASN A 46 4.95 14.54 6.22
CA ASN A 46 3.91 15.24 6.95
C ASN A 46 3.27 14.32 8.00
N LYS A 47 3.64 14.49 9.27
CA LYS A 47 3.19 13.64 10.39
C LYS A 47 1.67 13.64 10.63
N LYS A 48 0.94 14.61 10.06
CA LYS A 48 -0.50 14.81 10.26
C LYS A 48 -1.33 14.62 8.97
N LEU A 49 -0.73 14.19 7.85
CA LEU A 49 -1.44 14.06 6.58
C LEU A 49 -2.50 12.95 6.65
N ALA A 50 -2.09 11.74 6.99
CA ALA A 50 -3.00 10.62 7.23
C ALA A 50 -3.23 10.44 8.74
N LYS A 51 -4.50 10.29 9.16
CA LYS A 51 -4.86 10.09 10.57
C LYS A 51 -4.37 8.72 11.06
N THR A 52 -3.40 8.72 11.97
CA THR A 52 -2.92 7.51 12.63
C THR A 52 -3.84 7.10 13.79
N SER A 53 -4.01 5.81 14.03
CA SER A 53 -4.76 5.28 15.16
C SER A 53 -4.31 3.88 15.52
N SER A 54 -4.27 3.59 16.80
CA SER A 54 -4.09 2.23 17.34
C SER A 54 -5.37 1.39 17.26
N LYS A 55 -6.55 2.04 17.13
CA LYS A 55 -7.82 1.31 17.00
C LYS A 55 -8.02 0.79 15.58
N PRO A 56 -8.33 -0.50 15.38
CA PRO A 56 -8.62 -1.06 14.05
C PRO A 56 -9.82 -0.40 13.38
N GLY A 57 -9.82 -0.30 12.05
CA GLY A 57 -11.00 0.10 11.29
C GLY A 57 -11.23 1.60 11.13
N LYS A 58 -10.21 2.43 11.30
CA LYS A 58 -10.35 3.89 11.19
C LYS A 58 -10.38 4.41 9.76
N THR A 59 -9.67 3.80 8.83
CA THR A 59 -9.76 4.15 7.40
C THR A 59 -10.92 3.39 6.79
N ARG A 60 -12.07 4.06 6.67
CA ARG A 60 -13.31 3.51 6.09
C ARG A 60 -13.61 4.09 4.70
N LEU A 61 -12.80 5.03 4.26
CA LEU A 61 -12.97 5.84 3.06
C LEU A 61 -11.74 5.72 2.17
N ILE A 62 -11.91 6.02 0.90
CA ILE A 62 -10.80 6.23 -0.03
C ILE A 62 -10.31 7.66 0.19
N ASN A 63 -9.07 7.84 0.66
CA ASN A 63 -8.50 9.16 0.89
C ASN A 63 -7.49 9.49 -0.20
N HIS A 64 -7.67 10.59 -0.91
CA HIS A 64 -6.75 11.08 -1.92
C HIS A 64 -5.88 12.20 -1.36
N PHE A 65 -4.56 12.03 -1.52
CA PHE A 65 -3.57 13.06 -1.21
C PHE A 65 -2.83 13.42 -2.49
N LYS A 66 -2.89 14.69 -2.89
CA LYS A 66 -2.22 15.19 -4.08
C LYS A 66 -0.77 15.54 -3.74
N ILE A 67 0.16 14.96 -4.49
CA ILE A 67 1.60 15.11 -4.29
C ILE A 67 2.18 15.93 -5.44
N ASP A 68 2.84 17.04 -5.10
CA ASP A 68 3.51 17.96 -6.02
C ASP A 68 2.65 18.34 -7.25
N SER A 69 1.32 18.35 -7.09
CA SER A 69 0.32 18.59 -8.14
C SER A 69 0.39 17.63 -9.34
N SER A 70 1.16 16.55 -9.26
CA SER A 70 1.50 15.67 -10.39
C SER A 70 0.97 14.23 -10.28
N TRP A 71 0.66 13.75 -9.08
CA TRP A 71 0.11 12.42 -8.85
C TRP A 71 -0.64 12.32 -7.53
N PHE A 72 -1.42 11.25 -7.35
CA PHE A 72 -2.13 10.97 -6.12
C PHE A 72 -1.53 9.79 -5.35
N LEU A 73 -1.30 10.02 -4.06
CA LEU A 73 -1.18 8.95 -3.08
C LEU A 73 -2.59 8.65 -2.57
N VAL A 74 -3.02 7.38 -2.68
CA VAL A 74 -4.37 6.97 -2.29
C VAL A 74 -4.32 6.00 -1.13
N ASP A 75 -4.94 6.39 -0.01
CA ASP A 75 -5.06 5.56 1.20
C ASP A 75 -6.39 4.81 1.17
N LEU A 76 -6.34 3.51 0.89
CA LEU A 76 -7.52 2.67 0.82
C LEU A 76 -7.88 2.09 2.20
N PRO A 77 -9.16 1.78 2.44
CA PRO A 77 -9.57 0.95 3.57
C PRO A 77 -8.74 -0.35 3.60
N GLY A 78 -8.35 -0.79 4.78
CA GLY A 78 -7.67 -2.07 4.90
C GLY A 78 -8.63 -3.23 4.58
N TYR A 79 -8.09 -4.40 4.29
CA TYR A 79 -8.85 -5.64 4.22
C TYR A 79 -8.68 -6.46 5.52
N GLY A 80 -9.48 -7.53 5.68
CA GLY A 80 -9.36 -8.44 6.84
C GLY A 80 -9.88 -7.89 8.16
N TYR A 81 -10.88 -7.01 8.15
CA TYR A 81 -11.53 -6.52 9.36
C TYR A 81 -12.27 -7.64 10.10
N ALA A 82 -11.64 -8.25 11.12
CA ALA A 82 -12.26 -9.31 11.92
C ALA A 82 -13.50 -8.82 12.71
N LYS A 83 -13.45 -7.57 13.20
CA LYS A 83 -14.47 -6.99 14.08
C LYS A 83 -15.61 -6.23 13.37
N ALA A 84 -15.62 -6.13 12.04
CA ALA A 84 -16.72 -5.49 11.32
C ALA A 84 -17.91 -6.45 11.13
N SER A 85 -19.12 -5.92 11.10
CA SER A 85 -20.33 -6.68 10.77
C SER A 85 -20.23 -7.28 9.36
N LYS A 86 -21.04 -8.31 9.07
CA LYS A 86 -21.09 -8.90 7.71
C LYS A 86 -21.42 -7.85 6.63
N THR A 87 -22.32 -6.93 6.94
CA THR A 87 -22.73 -5.83 6.04
C THR A 87 -21.58 -4.86 5.78
N GLU A 88 -20.90 -4.40 6.84
CA GLU A 88 -19.73 -3.51 6.69
C GLU A 88 -18.62 -4.19 5.89
N LYS A 89 -18.33 -5.48 6.13
CA LYS A 89 -17.33 -6.24 5.35
C LYS A 89 -17.67 -6.24 3.85
N LYS A 90 -18.93 -6.50 3.49
CA LYS A 90 -19.38 -6.46 2.08
C LYS A 90 -19.24 -5.07 1.48
N GLN A 91 -19.58 -4.01 2.21
CA GLN A 91 -19.44 -2.63 1.75
C GLN A 91 -17.96 -2.25 1.51
N PHE A 92 -17.05 -2.60 2.44
CA PHE A 92 -15.62 -2.35 2.27
C PHE A 92 -15.04 -3.15 1.11
N GLN A 93 -15.40 -4.42 1.00
CA GLN A 93 -14.96 -5.26 -0.12
C GLN A 93 -15.43 -4.67 -1.45
N LYS A 94 -16.70 -4.28 -1.55
CA LYS A 94 -17.23 -3.62 -2.74
C LYS A 94 -16.48 -2.33 -3.06
N LEU A 95 -16.24 -1.45 -2.08
CA LEU A 95 -15.53 -0.20 -2.27
C LEU A 95 -14.11 -0.42 -2.80
N ILE A 96 -13.39 -1.39 -2.23
CA ILE A 96 -12.02 -1.76 -2.66
C ILE A 96 -12.07 -2.35 -4.07
N THR A 97 -12.96 -3.30 -4.33
CA THR A 97 -13.12 -3.92 -5.66
C THR A 97 -13.46 -2.87 -6.71
N ASP A 98 -14.47 -2.03 -6.45
CA ASP A 98 -14.88 -0.97 -7.38
C ASP A 98 -13.70 -0.01 -7.68
N TYR A 99 -12.91 0.35 -6.65
CA TYR A 99 -11.74 1.21 -6.85
C TYR A 99 -10.74 0.55 -7.81
N PHE A 100 -10.34 -0.67 -7.56
CA PHE A 100 -9.35 -1.36 -8.38
C PHE A 100 -9.82 -1.64 -9.81
N ILE A 101 -11.10 -1.95 -10.00
CA ILE A 101 -11.66 -2.26 -11.34
C ILE A 101 -11.94 -1.00 -12.16
N TYR A 102 -12.45 0.06 -11.54
CA TYR A 102 -12.93 1.22 -12.29
C TYR A 102 -11.98 2.41 -12.31
N ARG A 103 -10.90 2.38 -11.51
CA ARG A 103 -9.98 3.52 -11.42
C ARG A 103 -8.88 3.43 -12.47
N LYS A 104 -9.13 4.07 -13.63
CA LYS A 104 -8.20 4.05 -14.79
C LYS A 104 -6.87 4.75 -14.53
N GLN A 105 -6.80 5.66 -13.56
CA GLN A 105 -5.60 6.39 -13.17
C GLN A 105 -4.65 5.57 -12.29
N LEU A 106 -5.11 4.41 -11.78
CA LEU A 106 -4.29 3.54 -10.94
C LEU A 106 -3.14 2.95 -11.74
N ILE A 107 -1.93 3.18 -11.27
CA ILE A 107 -0.69 2.68 -11.88
C ILE A 107 -0.15 1.48 -11.13
N ASN A 108 -0.16 1.54 -9.79
CA ASN A 108 0.35 0.44 -8.96
C ASN A 108 -0.32 0.42 -7.59
N ALA A 109 -0.60 -0.77 -7.09
CA ALA A 109 -1.05 -1.00 -5.72
C ALA A 109 0.14 -1.39 -4.83
N PHE A 110 0.34 -0.67 -3.74
CA PHE A 110 1.30 -1.04 -2.71
C PHE A 110 0.59 -1.83 -1.61
N ILE A 111 0.92 -3.11 -1.50
CA ILE A 111 0.37 -4.03 -0.49
C ILE A 111 1.28 -4.01 0.73
N LEU A 112 0.77 -3.52 1.84
CA LEU A 112 1.53 -3.44 3.09
C LEU A 112 1.39 -4.72 3.89
N VAL A 113 2.52 -5.28 4.29
CA VAL A 113 2.62 -6.47 5.13
C VAL A 113 3.49 -6.15 6.35
N ASP A 114 3.04 -6.53 7.53
CA ASP A 114 3.86 -6.44 8.74
C ASP A 114 4.86 -7.60 8.75
N VAL A 115 6.15 -7.30 8.65
CA VAL A 115 7.24 -8.28 8.50
C VAL A 115 7.31 -9.30 9.63
N ARG A 116 6.71 -9.01 10.79
CA ARG A 116 6.69 -9.91 11.94
C ARG A 116 5.78 -11.13 11.78
N HIS A 117 4.88 -11.06 10.81
CA HIS A 117 3.91 -12.13 10.55
C HIS A 117 4.29 -12.93 9.31
N GLU A 118 3.97 -14.20 9.34
CA GLU A 118 4.03 -15.08 8.17
C GLU A 118 3.03 -14.64 7.11
N ALA A 119 3.20 -15.16 5.88
CA ALA A 119 2.27 -14.91 4.80
C ALA A 119 0.87 -15.39 5.18
N GLN A 120 -0.06 -14.46 5.29
CA GLN A 120 -1.43 -14.77 5.64
C GLN A 120 -2.24 -15.12 4.38
N LYS A 121 -3.08 -16.15 4.49
CA LYS A 121 -3.93 -16.59 3.38
C LYS A 121 -4.70 -15.44 2.73
N ILE A 122 -5.25 -14.52 3.53
CA ILE A 122 -6.00 -13.36 3.03
C ILE A 122 -5.13 -12.40 2.21
N ASP A 123 -3.82 -12.25 2.54
CA ASP A 123 -2.90 -11.42 1.78
C ASP A 123 -2.63 -12.06 0.42
N ILE A 124 -2.38 -13.37 0.39
CA ILE A 124 -2.15 -14.15 -0.84
C ILE A 124 -3.40 -14.16 -1.73
N GLU A 125 -4.58 -14.39 -1.17
CA GLU A 125 -5.86 -14.36 -1.90
C GLU A 125 -6.10 -12.97 -2.53
N PHE A 126 -5.80 -11.90 -1.81
CA PHE A 126 -5.94 -10.55 -2.33
C PHE A 126 -4.95 -10.26 -3.47
N MET A 127 -3.69 -10.66 -3.32
CA MET A 127 -2.66 -10.52 -4.37
C MET A 127 -3.04 -11.33 -5.62
N ARG A 128 -3.53 -12.57 -5.46
CA ARG A 128 -4.04 -13.37 -6.58
C ARG A 128 -5.19 -12.67 -7.30
N TRP A 129 -6.13 -12.10 -6.54
CA TRP A 129 -7.22 -11.35 -7.12
C TRP A 129 -6.74 -10.15 -7.94
N LEU A 130 -5.73 -9.41 -7.46
CA LEU A 130 -5.11 -8.32 -8.23
C LEU A 130 -4.51 -8.84 -9.54
N THR A 131 -3.74 -9.93 -9.49
CA THR A 131 -3.14 -10.56 -10.69
C THR A 131 -4.21 -10.99 -11.69
N THR A 132 -5.28 -11.64 -11.22
CA THR A 132 -6.40 -12.10 -12.08
C THR A 132 -7.12 -10.94 -12.78
N ASN A 133 -7.05 -9.72 -12.23
CA ASN A 133 -7.65 -8.53 -12.81
C ASN A 133 -6.62 -7.60 -13.47
N ASP A 134 -5.43 -8.09 -13.80
CA ASP A 134 -4.35 -7.33 -14.46
C ASP A 134 -3.92 -6.06 -13.73
N ILE A 135 -4.02 -6.07 -12.39
CA ILE A 135 -3.67 -4.93 -11.55
C ILE A 135 -2.22 -5.08 -11.06
N SER A 136 -1.36 -4.18 -11.49
CA SER A 136 0.04 -4.14 -11.03
C SER A 136 0.13 -3.85 -9.52
N PHE A 137 0.97 -4.64 -8.83
CA PHE A 137 1.20 -4.41 -7.40
C PHE A 137 2.66 -4.61 -7.00
N SER A 138 2.99 -4.04 -5.86
CA SER A 138 4.28 -4.17 -5.17
C SER A 138 4.04 -4.44 -3.70
N ILE A 139 4.97 -5.09 -3.01
CA ILE A 139 4.85 -5.41 -1.59
C ILE A 139 5.74 -4.49 -0.77
N ILE A 140 5.19 -3.94 0.31
CA ILE A 140 5.93 -3.16 1.30
C ILE A 140 5.91 -3.89 2.64
N PHE A 141 7.04 -4.46 3.03
CA PHE A 141 7.22 -4.94 4.40
C PHE A 141 7.42 -3.75 5.33
N THR A 142 6.55 -3.66 6.32
CA THR A 142 6.57 -2.59 7.33
C THR A 142 7.15 -3.10 8.65
N LYS A 143 7.54 -2.17 9.53
CA LYS A 143 7.98 -2.44 10.90
C LYS A 143 9.23 -3.32 11.01
N ILE A 144 10.15 -3.22 10.05
CA ILE A 144 11.43 -3.95 10.10
C ILE A 144 12.24 -3.62 11.37
N ASP A 145 12.01 -2.46 11.99
CA ASP A 145 12.61 -2.03 13.25
C ASP A 145 12.14 -2.86 14.47
N LYS A 146 11.08 -3.62 14.34
CA LYS A 146 10.51 -4.46 15.40
C LYS A 146 11.10 -5.88 15.45
N LEU A 147 11.81 -6.29 14.42
CA LEU A 147 12.59 -7.52 14.45
C LEU A 147 13.97 -7.21 15.03
N LYS A 148 14.37 -7.96 16.04
CA LYS A 148 15.71 -7.84 16.63
C LYS A 148 16.73 -8.32 15.58
N GLN A 149 17.88 -7.66 15.52
CA GLN A 149 19.10 -8.27 14.99
C GLN A 149 19.51 -9.32 16.04
N SER A 150 18.91 -10.49 16.03
CA SER A 150 19.33 -11.59 16.87
C SER A 150 20.52 -12.25 16.17
N GLY A 151 21.47 -12.74 16.94
CA GLY A 151 22.55 -13.60 16.40
C GLY A 151 22.02 -14.93 15.84
N ASN A 152 20.71 -15.16 15.89
CA ASN A 152 20.03 -16.30 15.30
C ASN A 152 19.65 -15.98 13.84
N PRO A 153 20.25 -16.67 12.85
CA PRO A 153 19.96 -16.43 11.44
C PRO A 153 18.49 -16.66 11.04
N ASN A 154 17.72 -17.37 11.88
CA ASN A 154 16.32 -17.70 11.62
C ASN A 154 15.31 -16.67 12.20
N GLU A 155 15.76 -15.51 12.69
CA GLU A 155 14.89 -14.53 13.34
C GLU A 155 14.98 -13.12 12.75
N GLY A 156 15.93 -12.88 11.84
CA GLY A 156 16.17 -11.56 11.24
C GLY A 156 15.13 -11.15 10.18
N VAL A 157 15.18 -9.90 9.78
CA VAL A 157 14.33 -9.33 8.71
C VAL A 157 14.51 -10.11 7.41
N GLU A 158 15.75 -10.43 7.05
CA GLU A 158 16.10 -11.15 5.82
C GLU A 158 15.45 -12.54 5.82
N PHE A 159 15.56 -13.29 6.90
CA PHE A 159 14.93 -14.60 7.03
C PHE A 159 13.42 -14.52 6.85
N LYS A 160 12.75 -13.61 7.55
CA LYS A 160 11.29 -13.45 7.44
C LYS A 160 10.84 -13.06 6.03
N VAL A 161 11.61 -12.24 5.34
CA VAL A 161 11.33 -11.84 3.96
C VAL A 161 11.54 -13.02 3.01
N GLU A 162 12.62 -13.82 3.19
CA GLU A 162 12.85 -15.00 2.35
C GLU A 162 11.77 -16.08 2.55
N GLU A 163 11.34 -16.33 3.78
CA GLU A 163 10.21 -17.23 4.03
C GLU A 163 8.93 -16.74 3.33
N TYR A 164 8.66 -15.46 3.37
CA TYR A 164 7.52 -14.88 2.66
C TYR A 164 7.66 -15.02 1.14
N LYS A 165 8.85 -14.79 0.59
CA LYS A 165 9.14 -14.96 -0.83
C LYS A 165 8.92 -16.40 -1.30
N LYS A 166 9.29 -17.42 -0.49
CA LYS A 166 9.02 -18.82 -0.81
C LYS A 166 7.52 -19.05 -1.05
N VAL A 167 6.66 -18.55 -0.15
CA VAL A 167 5.21 -18.66 -0.31
C VAL A 167 4.71 -17.91 -1.55
N LEU A 168 5.31 -16.75 -1.89
CA LEU A 168 4.97 -16.06 -3.13
C LEU A 168 5.33 -16.89 -4.37
N LEU A 169 6.51 -17.51 -4.40
CA LEU A 169 6.98 -18.32 -5.53
C LEU A 169 6.17 -19.61 -5.72
N GLU A 170 5.43 -20.06 -4.73
CA GLU A 170 4.42 -21.13 -4.90
C GLU A 170 3.20 -20.67 -5.73
N ASN A 171 3.02 -19.37 -5.89
CA ASN A 171 1.83 -18.76 -6.49
C ASN A 171 2.12 -17.94 -7.76
N TRP A 172 3.34 -17.46 -7.92
CA TRP A 172 3.78 -16.62 -9.03
C TRP A 172 5.13 -17.07 -9.56
N GLU A 173 5.29 -17.04 -10.87
CA GLU A 173 6.56 -17.35 -11.54
C GLU A 173 7.63 -16.29 -11.20
N PHE A 174 7.23 -15.02 -11.06
CA PHE A 174 8.11 -13.91 -10.73
C PHE A 174 7.63 -13.16 -9.50
N LEU A 175 8.58 -12.75 -8.67
CA LEU A 175 8.27 -11.94 -7.48
C LEU A 175 7.88 -10.51 -7.87
N PRO A 176 6.83 -9.93 -7.26
CA PRO A 176 6.56 -8.51 -7.39
C PRO A 176 7.70 -7.69 -6.78
N LYS A 177 7.77 -6.40 -7.10
CA LYS A 177 8.74 -5.50 -6.48
C LYS A 177 8.50 -5.44 -4.97
N ILE A 178 9.55 -5.61 -4.18
CA ILE A 178 9.51 -5.67 -2.72
C ILE A 178 10.28 -4.50 -2.12
N PHE A 179 9.73 -3.88 -1.08
CA PHE A 179 10.33 -2.80 -0.30
C PHE A 179 10.34 -3.14 1.18
N LEU A 180 11.42 -2.80 1.87
CA LEU A 180 11.57 -2.93 3.31
C LEU A 180 11.48 -1.57 3.97
N THR A 181 10.60 -1.42 4.99
CA THR A 181 10.36 -0.10 5.57
C THR A 181 10.25 -0.09 7.10
N SER A 182 10.73 1.02 7.66
CA SER A 182 10.44 1.43 9.03
C SER A 182 10.03 2.89 9.05
N SER A 183 8.77 3.16 9.36
CA SER A 183 8.29 4.55 9.51
C SER A 183 8.94 5.26 10.71
N VAL A 184 9.34 4.51 11.75
CA VAL A 184 9.98 5.05 12.96
C VAL A 184 11.42 5.45 12.67
N LYS A 185 12.15 4.61 11.91
CA LYS A 185 13.56 4.84 11.55
C LYS A 185 13.73 5.56 10.20
N HIS A 186 12.64 5.94 9.54
CA HIS A 186 12.64 6.56 8.20
C HIS A 186 13.34 5.72 7.12
N ILE A 187 13.31 4.38 7.23
CA ILE A 187 13.94 3.47 6.27
C ILE A 187 12.98 3.16 5.12
N GLY A 188 13.51 3.04 3.89
CA GLY A 188 12.80 2.58 2.69
C GLY A 188 12.02 3.66 1.94
N LYS A 189 11.96 4.89 2.44
CA LYS A 189 11.28 6.01 1.78
C LYS A 189 11.83 6.28 0.40
N GLU A 190 13.15 6.44 0.29
CA GLU A 190 13.81 6.81 -0.97
C GLU A 190 13.62 5.75 -2.06
N ASN A 191 13.62 4.46 -1.67
CA ASN A 191 13.41 3.36 -2.59
C ASN A 191 11.98 3.37 -3.18
N ILE A 192 10.95 3.58 -2.34
CA ILE A 192 9.56 3.69 -2.79
C ILE A 192 9.37 4.92 -3.68
N MET A 193 9.90 6.08 -3.24
CA MET A 193 9.78 7.32 -4.00
C MET A 193 10.54 7.27 -5.33
N GLY A 194 11.70 6.62 -5.35
CA GLY A 194 12.47 6.34 -6.57
C GLY A 194 11.66 5.50 -7.56
N TYR A 195 11.05 4.43 -7.08
CA TYR A 195 10.20 3.55 -7.90
C TYR A 195 8.99 4.29 -8.47
N ILE A 196 8.26 5.06 -7.66
CA ILE A 196 7.14 5.89 -8.13
C ILE A 196 7.61 6.87 -9.21
N ASN A 197 8.78 7.49 -9.03
CA ASN A 197 9.34 8.40 -10.02
C ASN A 197 9.65 7.70 -11.35
N THR A 198 10.21 6.49 -11.31
CA THR A 198 10.47 5.68 -12.52
C THR A 198 9.17 5.37 -13.25
N LEU A 199 8.12 4.97 -12.54
CA LEU A 199 6.80 4.70 -13.14
C LEU A 199 6.21 5.96 -13.78
N ASN A 200 6.28 7.11 -13.11
CA ASN A 200 5.81 8.39 -13.64
C ASN A 200 6.55 8.79 -14.92
N GLN A 201 7.86 8.58 -14.98
CA GLN A 201 8.67 8.86 -16.18
C GLN A 201 8.27 7.95 -17.35
N SER A 202 8.09 6.65 -17.10
CA SER A 202 7.66 5.69 -18.14
C SER A 202 6.29 6.07 -18.73
N ILE A 203 5.32 6.50 -17.90
CA ILE A 203 4.00 6.93 -18.35
C ILE A 203 4.11 8.20 -19.22
N SER A 204 4.98 9.13 -18.84
CA SER A 204 5.17 10.38 -19.58
C SER A 204 5.80 10.15 -20.96
N GLN A 205 6.68 9.15 -21.08
CA GLN A 205 7.30 8.76 -22.34
C GLN A 205 6.36 8.01 -23.29
N ASN A 206 5.39 7.25 -22.76
CA ASN A 206 4.42 6.49 -23.57
C ASN A 206 3.19 7.30 -24.00
N LYS A 207 3.14 8.59 -23.71
CA LYS A 207 2.06 9.52 -24.14
C LYS A 207 2.35 10.22 -25.47
N PHE A 208 3.38 9.79 -26.20
CA PHE A 208 3.72 10.30 -27.54
C PHE A 208 3.51 9.25 -28.62
#